data_e0ec794ccead006b79d71bde7afbadb1
#
_entry.id   e0ec794ccead006b79d71bde7afbadb1
#
_cell.length_a   1.000
_cell.length_b   1.000
_cell.length_c   1.000
_cell.angle_alpha   90.00
_cell.angle_beta   90.00
_cell.angle_gamma   90.00
#
_symmetry.space_group_name_H-M   'P 1'
#
loop_
_entity.id
_entity.type
_entity.pdbx_description
1 polymer ?
#
loop_
_entity_poly.entity_id
_entity_poly.type
_entity_poly.pdbx_seq_one_letter_code
_entity_poly.pdbx_strand_id
1 'polypeptide(L)'
;TPYENGVFALGWGIRWSNIVYEDITGQEMNERFREVFQKNWYEELENLPVIDLDEMITGEKIDFWRAWINNPPVRNSYYHDQNYLANLHRINIPVFLQSGWFDVANRGTKLIYKNLIDSGNKNVKLIIGPWVHSDKSSKQLGSLYLGEKAGINLFDIYVKWFDYWLKGIDNGITNDPLVQIFNIGPNNWIYDDEYPIASAQETALYLMSGSNNNSSGIQGKLI
;
A
#
# COMPACT_ATOMS: atom_id res chain seq x y z
N THR A 1 -2.33 -3.49 9.32
CA THR A 1 -1.41 -3.60 10.47
C THR A 1 -0.06 -3.03 10.09
N PRO A 2 0.75 -2.52 11.04
CA PRO A 2 2.11 -2.03 10.78
C PRO A 2 3.13 -3.17 10.52
N TYR A 3 2.66 -4.39 10.40
CA TYR A 3 3.50 -5.56 10.14
C TYR A 3 3.24 -6.13 8.75
N GLU A 4 4.33 -6.44 8.04
CA GLU A 4 4.30 -7.15 6.77
C GLU A 4 5.06 -8.48 6.90
N ASN A 5 4.37 -9.59 6.70
CA ASN A 5 4.94 -10.95 6.86
C ASN A 5 5.68 -11.16 8.20
N GLY A 6 5.19 -10.55 9.26
CA GLY A 6 5.80 -10.62 10.60
C GLY A 6 6.89 -9.60 10.87
N VAL A 7 7.27 -8.79 9.87
CA VAL A 7 8.26 -7.73 10.00
C VAL A 7 7.56 -6.39 10.26
N PHE A 8 7.98 -5.69 11.30
CA PHE A 8 7.44 -4.36 11.59
C PHE A 8 7.96 -3.33 10.61
N ALA A 9 7.06 -2.59 9.97
CA ALA A 9 7.39 -1.52 9.03
C ALA A 9 7.82 -0.25 9.78
N LEU A 10 9.02 -0.28 10.38
CA LEU A 10 9.49 0.68 11.35
C LEU A 10 9.40 2.13 10.87
N GLY A 11 10.00 2.44 9.73
CA GLY A 11 10.04 3.80 9.21
C GLY A 11 8.66 4.34 8.83
N TRP A 12 7.81 3.49 8.24
CA TRP A 12 6.43 3.86 7.96
C TRP A 12 5.64 4.03 9.25
N GLY A 13 5.80 3.11 10.20
CA GLY A 13 5.07 3.12 11.45
C GLY A 13 5.30 4.38 12.26
N ILE A 14 6.56 4.79 12.48
CA ILE A 14 6.84 5.99 13.27
C ILE A 14 6.37 7.28 12.58
N ARG A 15 6.54 7.37 11.25
CA ARG A 15 6.04 8.51 10.49
C ARG A 15 4.51 8.62 10.55
N TRP A 16 3.83 7.50 10.34
CA TRP A 16 2.37 7.45 10.40
C TRP A 16 1.84 7.77 11.80
N SER A 17 2.51 7.23 12.83
CA SER A 17 2.15 7.50 14.21
C SER A 17 2.15 8.98 14.55
N ASN A 18 3.14 9.72 14.04
CA ASN A 18 3.18 11.15 14.29
C ASN A 18 2.06 11.91 13.55
N ILE A 19 1.81 11.58 12.27
CA ILE A 19 0.73 12.21 11.50
C ILE A 19 -0.63 12.00 12.16
N VAL A 20 -0.92 10.76 12.57
CA VAL A 20 -2.19 10.43 13.23
C VAL A 20 -2.30 11.06 14.62
N TYR A 21 -1.18 11.15 15.35
CA TYR A 21 -1.16 11.80 16.66
C TYR A 21 -1.54 13.29 16.56
N GLU A 22 -1.06 13.98 15.54
CA GLU A 22 -1.45 15.37 15.26
C GLU A 22 -2.95 15.51 14.98
N ASP A 23 -3.46 14.65 14.10
CA ASP A 23 -4.88 14.65 13.74
C ASP A 23 -5.78 14.40 14.95
N ILE A 24 -5.36 13.53 15.87
CA ILE A 24 -6.14 13.19 17.07
C ILE A 24 -6.05 14.27 18.14
N THR A 25 -4.87 14.84 18.36
CA THR A 25 -4.61 15.77 19.48
C THR A 25 -4.83 17.22 19.11
N GLY A 26 -4.82 17.55 17.81
CA GLY A 26 -4.80 18.94 17.32
C GLY A 26 -3.50 19.67 17.62
N GLN A 27 -2.47 18.98 18.09
CA GLN A 27 -1.16 19.55 18.30
C GLN A 27 -0.40 19.58 16.97
N GLU A 28 0.18 20.71 16.62
CA GLU A 28 1.02 20.81 15.43
C GLU A 28 2.24 19.89 15.51
N MET A 29 2.68 19.41 14.36
CA MET A 29 3.87 18.57 14.21
C MET A 29 5.06 19.16 14.99
N ASN A 30 5.57 18.39 15.93
CA ASN A 30 6.71 18.79 16.73
C ASN A 30 7.87 19.21 15.82
N GLU A 31 8.48 20.35 16.11
CA GLU A 31 9.57 20.91 15.32
C GLU A 31 10.73 19.90 15.19
N ARG A 32 11.01 19.12 16.25
CA ARG A 32 11.98 18.04 16.24
C ARG A 32 11.67 16.96 15.20
N PHE A 33 10.41 16.57 15.04
CA PHE A 33 10.00 15.61 14.01
C PHE A 33 10.24 16.17 12.60
N ARG A 34 9.91 17.44 12.37
CA ARG A 34 10.22 18.10 11.09
C ARG A 34 11.72 18.12 10.82
N GLU A 35 12.53 18.44 11.80
CA GLU A 35 13.98 18.44 11.68
C GLU A 35 14.53 17.05 11.35
N VAL A 36 14.06 16.01 12.04
CA VAL A 36 14.47 14.62 11.83
C VAL A 36 14.13 14.18 10.41
N PHE A 37 12.92 14.47 9.91
CA PHE A 37 12.51 14.09 8.56
C PHE A 37 13.17 14.89 7.43
N GLN A 38 13.70 16.07 7.71
CA GLN A 38 14.49 16.85 6.76
C GLN A 38 15.93 16.39 6.63
N LYS A 39 16.43 15.68 7.65
CA LYS A 39 17.78 15.10 7.69
C LYS A 39 17.75 13.63 7.22
N ASN A 40 18.84 12.93 7.41
CA ASN A 40 18.91 11.48 7.21
C ASN A 40 18.22 10.75 8.39
N TRP A 41 16.90 10.76 8.38
CA TRP A 41 16.09 10.18 9.45
C TRP A 41 16.29 8.65 9.65
N TYR A 42 16.92 7.97 8.69
CA TYR A 42 17.27 6.56 8.84
C TYR A 42 18.23 6.31 10.02
N GLU A 43 19.10 7.25 10.33
CA GLU A 43 20.00 7.14 11.48
C GLU A 43 19.23 7.11 12.81
N GLU A 44 18.11 7.82 12.89
CA GLU A 44 17.26 7.82 14.09
C GLU A 44 16.55 6.47 14.31
N LEU A 45 16.33 5.70 13.23
CA LEU A 45 15.70 4.37 13.31
C LEU A 45 16.65 3.29 13.86
N GLU A 46 17.94 3.57 13.97
CA GLU A 46 18.93 2.66 14.54
C GLU A 46 18.95 2.72 16.07
N ASN A 47 18.26 3.70 16.67
CA ASN A 47 18.20 3.83 18.13
C ASN A 47 17.35 2.72 18.77
N LEU A 48 17.79 2.28 19.95
CA LEU A 48 17.14 1.25 20.74
C LEU A 48 16.82 1.76 22.15
N PRO A 49 15.77 1.28 22.78
CA PRO A 49 14.83 0.28 22.27
C PRO A 49 13.80 0.89 21.30
N VAL A 50 13.35 0.10 20.33
CA VAL A 50 12.41 0.53 19.28
C VAL A 50 11.12 1.17 19.83
N ILE A 51 10.65 0.71 20.99
CA ILE A 51 9.43 1.23 21.63
C ILE A 51 9.53 2.71 21.98
N ASP A 52 10.73 3.20 22.29
CA ASP A 52 10.95 4.57 22.74
C ASP A 52 11.28 5.53 21.57
N LEU A 53 11.29 5.04 20.33
CA LEU A 53 11.48 5.90 19.15
C LEU A 53 10.41 7.00 19.03
N ASP A 54 9.20 6.74 19.51
CA ASP A 54 8.15 7.76 19.56
C ASP A 54 8.62 8.97 20.37
N GLU A 55 9.06 8.76 21.60
CA GLU A 55 9.52 9.82 22.50
C GLU A 55 10.84 10.45 22.02
N MET A 56 11.75 9.64 21.48
CA MET A 56 13.04 10.12 20.95
C MET A 56 12.86 11.05 19.73
N ILE A 57 11.93 10.73 18.84
CA ILE A 57 11.72 11.46 17.59
C ILE A 57 10.70 12.57 17.77
N THR A 58 9.61 12.33 18.49
CA THR A 58 8.50 13.29 18.60
C THR A 58 8.53 14.10 19.89
N GLY A 59 9.25 13.63 20.91
CA GLY A 59 9.23 14.19 22.27
C GLY A 59 8.05 13.72 23.10
N GLU A 60 7.16 12.88 22.54
CA GLU A 60 5.91 12.44 23.17
C GLU A 60 5.77 10.92 23.08
N LYS A 61 5.14 10.33 24.12
CA LYS A 61 4.73 8.93 24.11
C LYS A 61 3.44 8.76 23.35
N ILE A 62 3.48 7.93 22.31
CA ILE A 62 2.32 7.68 21.44
C ILE A 62 1.73 6.31 21.79
N ASP A 63 0.55 6.31 22.42
CA ASP A 63 -0.07 5.09 22.96
C ASP A 63 -0.27 4.00 21.92
N PHE A 64 -0.73 4.34 20.71
CA PHE A 64 -0.97 3.33 19.67
C PHE A 64 0.34 2.84 19.03
N TRP A 65 1.41 3.65 18.98
CA TRP A 65 2.75 3.18 18.62
C TRP A 65 3.21 2.08 19.58
N ARG A 66 3.16 2.38 20.88
CA ARG A 66 3.54 1.45 21.95
C ARG A 66 2.66 0.20 21.94
N ALA A 67 1.36 0.36 21.66
CA ALA A 67 0.45 -0.76 21.51
C ALA A 67 0.85 -1.66 20.32
N TRP A 68 1.25 -1.09 19.18
CA TRP A 68 1.73 -1.88 18.03
C TRP A 68 2.99 -2.69 18.37
N ILE A 69 3.97 -2.07 19.03
CA ILE A 69 5.23 -2.75 19.40
C ILE A 69 4.96 -3.87 20.42
N ASN A 70 4.09 -3.63 21.39
CA ASN A 70 3.76 -4.61 22.43
C ASN A 70 2.83 -5.74 21.96
N ASN A 71 2.21 -5.60 20.77
CA ASN A 71 1.35 -6.61 20.18
C ASN A 71 1.97 -7.11 18.87
N PRO A 72 2.91 -8.09 18.94
CA PRO A 72 3.54 -8.64 17.74
C PRO A 72 2.50 -9.31 16.83
N PRO A 73 2.81 -9.56 15.54
CA PRO A 73 1.87 -9.97 14.51
C PRO A 73 1.36 -11.43 14.66
N VAL A 74 1.50 -12.02 15.81
CA VAL A 74 0.79 -13.26 16.15
C VAL A 74 -0.70 -12.95 16.29
N ARG A 75 -1.53 -13.88 15.90
CA ARG A 75 -3.00 -13.78 16.01
C ARG A 75 -3.39 -13.54 17.48
N ASN A 76 -3.39 -12.28 17.88
CA ASN A 76 -3.88 -11.86 19.18
C ASN A 76 -5.18 -11.06 19.02
N SER A 77 -5.91 -10.88 20.11
CA SER A 77 -7.18 -10.14 20.11
C SER A 77 -7.05 -8.68 19.66
N TYR A 78 -5.87 -8.07 19.82
CA TYR A 78 -5.62 -6.69 19.44
C TYR A 78 -5.88 -6.41 17.94
N TYR A 79 -5.48 -7.35 17.04
CA TYR A 79 -5.69 -7.19 15.61
C TYR A 79 -6.95 -7.87 15.09
N HIS A 80 -7.67 -8.62 15.91
CA HIS A 80 -8.83 -9.40 15.48
C HIS A 80 -9.93 -8.51 14.90
N ASP A 81 -10.28 -7.44 15.60
CA ASP A 81 -11.36 -6.55 15.19
C ASP A 81 -10.98 -5.64 14.02
N GLN A 82 -9.69 -5.54 13.72
CA GLN A 82 -9.15 -4.80 12.57
C GLN A 82 -9.00 -5.66 11.31
N ASN A 83 -9.28 -6.96 11.41
CA ASN A 83 -9.17 -7.88 10.28
C ASN A 83 -10.44 -7.93 9.45
N TYR A 84 -10.57 -7.01 8.51
CA TYR A 84 -11.72 -6.93 7.61
C TYR A 84 -11.79 -8.08 6.59
N LEU A 85 -10.67 -8.74 6.28
CA LEU A 85 -10.62 -9.80 5.26
C LEU A 85 -11.60 -10.93 5.56
N ALA A 86 -11.76 -11.31 6.83
CA ALA A 86 -12.69 -12.37 7.25
C ALA A 86 -14.17 -12.06 6.93
N ASN A 87 -14.52 -10.78 6.74
CA ASN A 87 -15.88 -10.31 6.52
C ASN A 87 -16.17 -9.87 5.07
N LEU A 88 -15.18 -9.90 4.17
CA LEU A 88 -15.35 -9.44 2.78
C LEU A 88 -16.40 -10.26 2.01
N HIS A 89 -16.61 -11.53 2.37
CA HIS A 89 -17.66 -12.38 1.80
C HIS A 89 -19.07 -11.83 1.97
N ARG A 90 -19.28 -10.86 2.86
CA ARG A 90 -20.57 -10.19 3.11
C ARG A 90 -20.79 -9.00 2.17
N ILE A 91 -19.79 -8.59 1.40
CA ILE A 91 -19.87 -7.44 0.52
C ILE A 91 -20.37 -7.90 -0.86
N ASN A 92 -21.64 -7.61 -1.13
CA ASN A 92 -22.30 -7.97 -2.39
C ASN A 92 -22.59 -6.75 -3.29
N ILE A 93 -22.17 -5.58 -2.87
CA ILE A 93 -22.30 -4.34 -3.65
C ILE A 93 -21.13 -4.21 -4.65
N PRO A 94 -21.28 -3.40 -5.70
CA PRO A 94 -20.17 -3.04 -6.58
C PRO A 94 -19.05 -2.34 -5.82
N VAL A 95 -17.81 -2.75 -6.07
CA VAL A 95 -16.63 -2.23 -5.37
C VAL A 95 -15.61 -1.69 -6.37
N PHE A 96 -15.15 -0.47 -6.11
CA PHE A 96 -14.06 0.14 -6.88
C PHE A 96 -12.79 0.15 -6.02
N LEU A 97 -11.76 -0.55 -6.47
CA LEU A 97 -10.46 -0.64 -5.82
C LEU A 97 -9.41 0.07 -6.66
N GLN A 98 -8.58 0.85 -5.99
CA GLN A 98 -7.51 1.59 -6.65
C GLN A 98 -6.28 1.63 -5.76
N SER A 99 -5.10 1.47 -6.36
CA SER A 99 -3.81 1.64 -5.71
C SER A 99 -2.71 1.94 -6.73
N GLY A 100 -1.48 2.11 -6.26
CA GLY A 100 -0.30 2.26 -7.09
C GLY A 100 0.75 1.19 -6.81
N TRP A 101 1.61 0.89 -7.77
CA TRP A 101 2.70 -0.07 -7.59
C TRP A 101 3.64 0.31 -6.44
N PHE A 102 3.78 1.62 -6.19
CA PHE A 102 4.64 2.19 -5.16
C PHE A 102 3.84 2.69 -3.95
N ASP A 103 2.59 2.27 -3.83
CA ASP A 103 1.70 2.58 -2.71
C ASP A 103 1.86 1.52 -1.61
N VAL A 104 2.06 1.95 -0.38
CA VAL A 104 2.12 1.07 0.80
C VAL A 104 0.85 0.25 1.00
N ALA A 105 -0.30 0.74 0.51
CA ALA A 105 -1.59 0.05 0.59
C ALA A 105 -1.82 -0.98 -0.54
N ASN A 106 -0.95 -1.05 -1.55
CA ASN A 106 -1.14 -1.91 -2.73
C ASN A 106 -1.36 -3.38 -2.37
N ARG A 107 -0.58 -3.90 -1.43
CA ARG A 107 -0.74 -5.29 -0.97
C ARG A 107 -2.15 -5.54 -0.41
N GLY A 108 -2.62 -4.64 0.45
CA GLY A 108 -3.97 -4.72 1.04
C GLY A 108 -5.05 -4.67 -0.04
N THR A 109 -4.92 -3.77 -1.01
CA THR A 109 -5.85 -3.62 -2.13
C THR A 109 -5.97 -4.92 -2.94
N LYS A 110 -4.85 -5.57 -3.27
CA LYS A 110 -4.85 -6.86 -4.00
C LYS A 110 -5.46 -8.00 -3.18
N LEU A 111 -5.21 -8.04 -1.88
CA LEU A 111 -5.82 -9.02 -0.98
C LEU A 111 -7.34 -8.83 -0.89
N ILE A 112 -7.81 -7.58 -0.80
CA ILE A 112 -9.24 -7.27 -0.82
C ILE A 112 -9.86 -7.71 -2.15
N TYR A 113 -9.25 -7.36 -3.27
CA TYR A 113 -9.70 -7.77 -4.60
C TYR A 113 -9.88 -9.29 -4.67
N LYS A 114 -8.81 -10.03 -4.36
CA LYS A 114 -8.85 -11.50 -4.40
C LYS A 114 -9.96 -12.07 -3.53
N ASN A 115 -10.10 -11.62 -2.30
CA ASN A 115 -11.13 -12.12 -1.38
C ASN A 115 -12.55 -11.81 -1.88
N LEU A 116 -12.80 -10.64 -2.48
CA LEU A 116 -14.09 -10.30 -3.06
C LEU A 116 -14.44 -11.20 -4.25
N ILE A 117 -13.48 -11.42 -5.16
CA ILE A 117 -13.67 -12.32 -6.30
C ILE A 117 -13.89 -13.77 -5.84
N ASP A 118 -13.06 -14.27 -4.94
CA ASP A 118 -13.19 -15.63 -4.37
C ASP A 118 -14.55 -15.82 -3.65
N SER A 119 -15.12 -14.75 -3.12
CA SER A 119 -16.46 -14.74 -2.50
C SER A 119 -17.61 -14.62 -3.50
N GLY A 120 -17.32 -14.52 -4.78
CA GLY A 120 -18.30 -14.48 -5.86
C GLY A 120 -18.81 -13.08 -6.24
N ASN A 121 -18.20 -12.00 -5.75
CA ASN A 121 -18.56 -10.65 -6.18
C ASN A 121 -18.00 -10.40 -7.58
N LYS A 122 -18.90 -10.20 -8.56
CA LYS A 122 -18.57 -10.02 -9.98
C LYS A 122 -18.39 -8.56 -10.40
N ASN A 123 -18.70 -7.63 -9.51
CA ASN A 123 -18.69 -6.19 -9.80
C ASN A 123 -17.54 -5.50 -9.03
N VAL A 124 -16.32 -5.99 -9.22
CA VAL A 124 -15.13 -5.42 -8.57
C VAL A 124 -14.21 -4.83 -9.63
N LYS A 125 -14.11 -3.50 -9.66
CA LYS A 125 -13.16 -2.80 -10.53
C LYS A 125 -11.84 -2.60 -9.79
N LEU A 126 -10.72 -2.90 -10.45
CA LEU A 126 -9.37 -2.76 -9.91
C LEU A 126 -8.51 -1.90 -10.84
N ILE A 127 -7.94 -0.82 -10.32
CA ILE A 127 -6.96 0.00 -11.04
C ILE A 127 -5.65 0.04 -10.24
N ILE A 128 -4.55 -0.41 -10.85
CA ILE A 128 -3.20 -0.30 -10.29
C ILE A 128 -2.34 0.52 -11.24
N GLY A 129 -2.07 1.76 -10.84
CA GLY A 129 -1.23 2.66 -11.61
C GLY A 129 0.24 2.66 -11.16
N PRO A 130 1.11 3.39 -11.85
CA PRO A 130 2.52 3.52 -11.48
C PRO A 130 2.73 4.61 -10.41
N TRP A 131 1.85 4.68 -9.43
CA TRP A 131 1.74 5.80 -8.51
C TRP A 131 2.20 5.43 -7.09
N VAL A 132 2.45 6.48 -6.30
CA VAL A 132 2.55 6.42 -4.85
C VAL A 132 1.17 6.67 -4.21
N HIS A 133 1.10 6.64 -2.89
CA HIS A 133 -0.15 6.80 -2.15
C HIS A 133 -0.84 8.15 -2.42
N SER A 134 -0.10 9.23 -2.43
CA SER A 134 -0.63 10.60 -2.46
C SER A 134 -0.74 11.21 -3.86
N ASP A 135 0.07 10.76 -4.83
CA ASP A 135 0.10 11.32 -6.18
C ASP A 135 -0.20 10.23 -7.23
N LYS A 136 -1.33 10.40 -7.90
CA LYS A 136 -1.85 9.50 -8.93
C LYS A 136 -1.79 10.09 -10.34
N SER A 137 -1.14 11.23 -10.48
CA SER A 137 -0.99 11.95 -11.76
C SER A 137 0.45 11.99 -12.25
N SER A 138 1.42 11.64 -11.41
CA SER A 138 2.83 11.76 -11.73
C SER A 138 3.23 10.86 -12.89
N LYS A 139 3.96 11.43 -13.82
CA LYS A 139 4.60 10.75 -14.95
C LYS A 139 6.02 10.34 -14.64
N GLN A 140 6.49 10.68 -13.45
CA GLN A 140 7.85 10.43 -12.98
C GLN A 140 7.85 10.05 -11.51
N LEU A 141 8.67 9.09 -11.14
CA LEU A 141 8.90 8.67 -9.76
C LEU A 141 10.41 8.62 -9.49
N GLY A 142 10.91 9.58 -8.74
CA GLY A 142 12.35 9.76 -8.56
C GLY A 142 13.04 9.97 -9.92
N SER A 143 14.01 9.12 -10.26
CA SER A 143 14.69 9.11 -11.57
C SER A 143 13.94 8.31 -12.64
N LEU A 144 12.88 7.59 -12.30
CA LEU A 144 12.13 6.74 -13.22
C LEU A 144 11.07 7.56 -13.96
N TYR A 145 11.25 7.75 -15.26
CA TYR A 145 10.23 8.33 -16.13
C TYR A 145 9.26 7.25 -16.60
N LEU A 146 7.98 7.43 -16.30
CA LEU A 146 6.91 6.46 -16.55
C LEU A 146 6.12 6.73 -17.84
N GLY A 147 6.40 7.86 -18.47
CA GLY A 147 5.77 8.27 -19.73
C GLY A 147 4.44 9.00 -19.57
N GLU A 148 3.99 9.59 -20.69
CA GLU A 148 2.78 10.41 -20.73
C GLU A 148 1.50 9.66 -20.35
N LYS A 149 1.48 8.36 -20.59
CA LYS A 149 0.31 7.50 -20.31
C LYS A 149 0.21 7.08 -18.84
N ALA A 150 1.19 7.40 -18.00
CA ALA A 150 1.20 7.03 -16.58
C ALA A 150 0.06 7.69 -15.79
N GLY A 151 -0.22 8.95 -16.09
CA GLY A 151 -1.35 9.67 -15.50
C GLY A 151 -2.66 9.37 -16.23
N ILE A 152 -3.71 9.11 -15.46
CA ILE A 152 -5.09 9.02 -15.96
C ILE A 152 -6.01 9.91 -15.12
N ASN A 153 -7.11 10.36 -15.71
CA ASN A 153 -8.12 11.11 -14.96
C ASN A 153 -9.02 10.15 -14.17
N LEU A 154 -8.58 9.81 -12.97
CA LEU A 154 -9.35 8.95 -12.07
C LEU A 154 -10.71 9.54 -11.69
N PHE A 155 -10.80 10.87 -11.62
CA PHE A 155 -12.04 11.55 -11.23
C PHE A 155 -13.17 11.25 -12.21
N ASP A 156 -12.89 11.30 -13.52
CA ASP A 156 -13.89 10.96 -14.54
C ASP A 156 -14.35 9.50 -14.42
N ILE A 157 -13.43 8.59 -14.09
CA ILE A 157 -13.76 7.18 -13.89
C ILE A 157 -14.64 7.01 -12.64
N TYR A 158 -14.33 7.72 -11.53
CA TYR A 158 -15.16 7.71 -10.33
C TYR A 158 -16.58 8.23 -10.61
N VAL A 159 -16.67 9.37 -11.30
CA VAL A 159 -17.98 9.94 -11.64
C VAL A 159 -18.80 8.95 -12.47
N LYS A 160 -18.23 8.36 -13.52
CA LYS A 160 -18.90 7.34 -14.34
C LYS A 160 -19.34 6.12 -13.50
N TRP A 161 -18.46 5.63 -12.62
CA TRP A 161 -18.77 4.50 -11.75
C TRP A 161 -19.96 4.78 -10.84
N PHE A 162 -19.93 5.91 -10.11
CA PHE A 162 -21.01 6.26 -9.19
C PHE A 162 -22.29 6.71 -9.89
N ASP A 163 -22.21 7.35 -11.06
CA ASP A 163 -23.38 7.67 -11.86
C ASP A 163 -24.13 6.41 -12.30
N TYR A 164 -23.40 5.38 -12.71
CA TYR A 164 -24.02 4.10 -13.06
C TYR A 164 -24.63 3.39 -11.85
N TRP A 165 -23.83 3.13 -10.81
CA TRP A 165 -24.25 2.29 -9.70
C TRP A 165 -25.21 2.95 -8.71
N LEU A 166 -25.14 4.26 -8.54
CA LEU A 166 -25.97 4.98 -7.57
C LEU A 166 -27.15 5.71 -8.22
N LYS A 167 -27.01 6.14 -9.48
CA LYS A 167 -28.05 6.91 -10.17
C LYS A 167 -28.74 6.14 -11.31
N GLY A 168 -28.21 4.96 -11.69
CA GLY A 168 -28.74 4.16 -12.80
C GLY A 168 -28.49 4.77 -14.17
N ILE A 169 -27.52 5.70 -14.31
CA ILE A 169 -27.20 6.32 -15.58
C ILE A 169 -26.35 5.34 -16.41
N ASP A 170 -26.90 4.85 -17.52
CA ASP A 170 -26.13 4.05 -18.48
C ASP A 170 -25.13 4.94 -19.22
N ASN A 171 -23.87 4.80 -18.87
CA ASN A 171 -22.74 5.57 -19.41
C ASN A 171 -21.64 4.67 -19.99
N GLY A 172 -21.94 3.37 -20.14
CA GLY A 172 -21.05 2.40 -20.73
C GLY A 172 -19.90 1.90 -19.82
N ILE A 173 -19.84 2.31 -18.55
CA ILE A 173 -18.75 1.91 -17.62
C ILE A 173 -18.66 0.40 -17.42
N THR A 174 -19.76 -0.33 -17.59
CA THR A 174 -19.82 -1.79 -17.48
C THR A 174 -19.25 -2.52 -18.70
N ASN A 175 -19.00 -1.81 -19.79
CA ASN A 175 -18.32 -2.35 -20.98
C ASN A 175 -16.80 -2.16 -20.88
N ASP A 176 -16.33 -1.35 -19.92
CA ASP A 176 -14.91 -1.16 -19.68
C ASP A 176 -14.35 -2.37 -18.92
N PRO A 177 -13.14 -2.85 -19.25
CA PRO A 177 -12.47 -3.92 -18.52
C PRO A 177 -12.45 -3.66 -17.01
N LEU A 178 -12.69 -4.71 -16.23
CA LEU A 178 -12.74 -4.59 -14.76
C LEU A 178 -11.37 -4.34 -14.15
N VAL A 179 -10.29 -4.76 -14.81
CA VAL A 179 -8.93 -4.64 -14.34
C VAL A 179 -8.11 -3.74 -15.27
N GLN A 180 -7.45 -2.75 -14.70
CA GLN A 180 -6.53 -1.85 -15.40
C GLN A 180 -5.21 -1.80 -14.62
N ILE A 181 -4.13 -2.24 -15.24
CA ILE A 181 -2.81 -2.30 -14.61
C ILE A 181 -1.78 -1.60 -15.48
N PHE A 182 -1.02 -0.71 -14.87
CA PHE A 182 0.11 -0.10 -15.56
C PHE A 182 1.32 -1.04 -15.57
N ASN A 183 1.78 -1.39 -16.75
CA ASN A 183 2.95 -2.24 -16.95
C ASN A 183 4.20 -1.37 -17.00
N ILE A 184 5.03 -1.47 -15.96
CA ILE A 184 6.29 -0.73 -15.84
C ILE A 184 7.35 -1.40 -16.71
N GLY A 185 8.12 -0.61 -17.41
CA GLY A 185 9.08 -1.04 -18.41
C GLY A 185 8.58 -0.68 -19.81
N PRO A 186 7.55 -1.38 -20.34
CA PRO A 186 6.86 -0.95 -21.57
C PRO A 186 6.07 0.36 -21.40
N ASN A 187 5.79 0.78 -20.18
CA ASN A 187 5.08 2.01 -19.81
C ASN A 187 3.73 2.16 -20.54
N ASN A 188 2.93 1.13 -20.43
CA ASN A 188 1.59 1.10 -21.00
C ASN A 188 0.56 0.48 -20.05
N TRP A 189 -0.71 0.78 -20.27
CA TRP A 189 -1.81 0.15 -19.55
C TRP A 189 -2.16 -1.20 -20.18
N ILE A 190 -2.38 -2.19 -19.31
CA ILE A 190 -2.97 -3.49 -19.64
C ILE A 190 -4.39 -3.47 -19.11
N TYR A 191 -5.30 -3.98 -19.92
CA TYR A 191 -6.72 -4.08 -19.61
C TYR A 191 -7.12 -5.54 -19.66
N ASP A 192 -7.80 -6.01 -18.61
CA ASP A 192 -8.24 -7.39 -18.46
C ASP A 192 -9.52 -7.42 -17.60
N ASP A 193 -10.18 -8.56 -17.52
CA ASP A 193 -11.34 -8.76 -16.65
C ASP A 193 -10.96 -9.47 -15.35
N GLU A 194 -9.71 -9.93 -15.21
CA GLU A 194 -9.24 -10.63 -14.02
C GLU A 194 -7.84 -10.21 -13.59
N TYR A 195 -7.52 -10.43 -12.31
CA TYR A 195 -6.18 -10.27 -11.75
C TYR A 195 -5.81 -11.50 -10.88
N PRO A 196 -4.63 -12.14 -11.07
CA PRO A 196 -3.61 -11.79 -12.08
C PRO A 196 -4.18 -11.83 -13.50
N ILE A 197 -3.65 -10.97 -14.40
CA ILE A 197 -4.13 -10.89 -15.81
C ILE A 197 -3.99 -12.26 -16.48
N ALA A 198 -4.92 -12.61 -17.39
CA ALA A 198 -5.00 -13.92 -18.03
C ALA A 198 -3.70 -14.35 -18.74
N SER A 199 -2.92 -13.39 -19.25
CA SER A 199 -1.63 -13.66 -19.89
C SER A 199 -0.45 -13.81 -18.93
N ALA A 200 -0.65 -13.64 -17.60
CA ALA A 200 0.44 -13.77 -16.63
C ALA A 200 0.91 -15.22 -16.51
N GLN A 201 2.22 -15.41 -16.48
CA GLN A 201 2.85 -16.72 -16.26
C GLN A 201 3.55 -16.71 -14.92
N GLU A 202 3.20 -17.69 -14.08
CA GLU A 202 3.88 -17.89 -12.81
C GLU A 202 5.31 -18.35 -13.08
N THR A 203 6.28 -17.58 -12.57
CA THR A 203 7.70 -17.87 -12.73
C THR A 203 8.37 -17.86 -11.37
N ALA A 204 9.02 -18.98 -11.03
CA ALA A 204 9.76 -19.08 -9.78
C ALA A 204 11.08 -18.32 -9.86
N LEU A 205 11.33 -17.43 -8.91
CA LEU A 205 12.59 -16.74 -8.72
C LEU A 205 13.21 -17.21 -7.39
N TYR A 206 14.45 -17.70 -7.46
CA TYR A 206 15.12 -18.24 -6.28
C TYR A 206 16.14 -17.25 -5.71
N LEU A 207 16.09 -17.08 -4.38
CA LEU A 207 17.11 -16.31 -3.66
C LEU A 207 18.33 -17.20 -3.42
N MET A 208 19.50 -16.74 -3.85
CA MET A 208 20.76 -17.40 -3.53
C MET A 208 21.66 -16.47 -2.71
N SER A 209 22.30 -17.03 -1.67
CA SER A 209 23.40 -16.34 -1.00
C SER A 209 24.64 -16.39 -1.88
N GLY A 210 25.36 -15.28 -1.99
CA GLY A 210 26.67 -15.27 -2.65
C GLY A 210 27.65 -16.17 -1.90
N SER A 211 28.56 -16.81 -2.64
CA SER A 211 29.52 -17.81 -2.11
C SER A 211 30.58 -17.26 -1.15
N ASN A 212 30.61 -15.99 -0.86
CA ASN A 212 31.56 -15.38 0.07
C ASN A 212 30.90 -14.95 1.37
N ASN A 213 30.91 -15.86 2.34
CA ASN A 213 30.42 -15.62 3.71
C ASN A 213 31.37 -14.76 4.56
N ASN A 214 32.14 -13.85 3.97
CA ASN A 214 33.00 -12.95 4.74
C ASN A 214 32.30 -11.62 5.03
N SER A 215 31.64 -11.58 6.14
CA SER A 215 31.50 -10.53 7.19
C SER A 215 31.26 -9.05 6.84
N SER A 216 30.95 -8.64 5.62
CA SER A 216 30.61 -7.22 5.39
C SER A 216 29.68 -6.93 4.21
N GLY A 217 28.79 -7.86 3.88
CA GLY A 217 27.77 -7.63 2.87
C GLY A 217 27.28 -8.95 2.29
N ILE A 218 26.11 -9.38 2.71
CA ILE A 218 25.42 -10.50 2.07
C ILE A 218 25.01 -10.00 0.68
N GLN A 219 25.77 -10.36 -0.35
CA GLN A 219 25.33 -10.15 -1.72
C GLN A 219 24.36 -11.27 -2.08
N GLY A 220 23.09 -10.99 -2.04
CA GLY A 220 22.05 -11.87 -2.59
C GLY A 220 21.99 -11.76 -4.10
N LYS A 221 21.68 -12.86 -4.78
CA LYS A 221 21.38 -12.90 -6.21
C LYS A 221 20.00 -13.51 -6.42
N LEU A 222 19.21 -12.88 -7.28
CA LEU A 222 17.97 -13.43 -7.78
C LEU A 222 18.27 -14.19 -9.08
N ILE A 223 17.81 -15.44 -9.20
CA ILE A 223 17.97 -16.27 -10.38
C ILE A 223 16.60 -16.75 -10.84
#